data_225bcc70517f6605d89e691a512d1eed
#
_entry.id   225bcc70517f6605d89e691a512d1eed
#
_cell.length_a   1.000
_cell.length_b   1.000
_cell.length_c   1.000
_cell.angle_alpha   90.00
_cell.angle_beta   90.00
_cell.angle_gamma   90.00
#
_symmetry.space_group_name_H-M   'P 1'
#
loop_
_entity.id
_entity.type
_entity.pdbx_description
1 polymer ?
#
loop_
_entity_poly.entity_id
_entity_poly.type
_entity_poly.pdbx_seq_one_letter_code
_entity_poly.pdbx_strand_id
1 'polypeptide(L)'
;MYNHLVHTGNTIRLRPGSIDDADKVGKIIFDAFSAIADKHGFQSEFPSVETGRGLASSFLSNPGFYSVVAEDTSGEDKDKVVGSNFLDERSNLVAGVGPITIDPKNQNKGIGRQLMTNVLERAKN
;
A
#
# COMPACT_ATOMS: atom_id res chain seq x y z
N MET A 1 18.44 22.91 11.68
CA MET A 1 18.30 22.68 11.14
C MET A 1 18.07 22.30 10.61
N TYR A 2 18.04 22.18 10.54
CA TYR A 2 17.90 21.79 9.70
C TYR A 2 17.52 21.10 9.18
N ASN A 3 17.34 20.85 9.32
CA ASN A 3 17.14 20.11 8.57
C ASN A 3 16.34 20.00 7.99
N HIS A 4 15.92 20.53 7.91
CA HIS A 4 15.32 20.48 7.14
C HIS A 4 15.15 20.33 6.14
N LEU A 5 15.40 20.41 6.03
CA LEU A 5 15.44 20.20 5.06
C LEU A 5 15.37 19.70 4.30
N VAL A 6 15.50 19.78 4.67
CA VAL A 6 15.76 19.32 3.80
C VAL A 6 15.31 18.24 3.33
N HIS A 7 14.88 17.54 3.65
CA HIS A 7 14.44 16.54 3.16
C HIS A 7 13.28 16.60 2.56
N THR A 8 13.27 17.28 2.17
CA THR A 8 12.43 17.62 1.19
C THR A 8 11.78 16.47 0.62
N GLY A 9 10.83 16.41 0.11
CA GLY A 9 10.23 15.34 -0.56
C GLY A 9 10.04 14.07 0.23
N ASN A 10 10.70 13.96 1.33
CA ASN A 10 10.56 12.78 2.13
C ASN A 10 9.48 12.98 3.17
N THR A 11 8.26 13.14 2.67
CA THR A 11 7.08 13.28 3.52
C THR A 11 6.37 11.95 3.71
N ILE A 12 6.95 10.88 3.20
CA ILE A 12 6.33 9.56 3.26
C ILE A 12 6.83 8.82 4.50
N ARG A 13 5.89 8.31 5.29
CA ARG A 13 6.19 7.52 6.46
C ARG A 13 5.57 6.13 6.30
N LEU A 14 6.36 5.09 6.55
CA LEU A 14 5.85 3.73 6.53
C LEU A 14 5.52 3.28 7.95
N ARG A 15 4.44 2.54 8.09
CA ARG A 15 4.06 1.92 9.37
C ARG A 15 3.32 0.62 9.12
N PRO A 16 3.24 -0.26 10.13
CA PRO A 16 2.42 -1.47 9.98
C PRO A 16 0.95 -1.09 9.72
N GLY A 17 0.30 -1.87 8.87
CA GLY A 17 -1.12 -1.70 8.62
C GLY A 17 -1.96 -2.33 9.72
N SER A 18 -3.18 -1.87 9.84
CA SER A 18 -4.15 -2.44 10.77
C SER A 18 -5.52 -2.50 10.11
N ILE A 19 -6.45 -3.19 10.76
CA ILE A 19 -7.80 -3.32 10.21
C ILE A 19 -8.46 -1.95 10.02
N ASP A 20 -8.07 -0.96 10.79
CA ASP A 20 -8.59 0.40 10.64
C ASP A 20 -8.23 1.03 9.29
N ASP A 21 -7.22 0.49 8.61
CA ASP A 21 -6.80 0.97 7.31
C ASP A 21 -7.58 0.35 6.15
N ALA A 22 -8.47 -0.60 6.44
CA ALA A 22 -9.10 -1.41 5.39
C ALA A 22 -9.88 -0.59 4.36
N ASP A 23 -10.62 0.42 4.80
CA ASP A 23 -11.41 1.22 3.87
C ASP A 23 -10.52 1.99 2.90
N LYS A 24 -9.51 2.67 3.42
CA LYS A 24 -8.62 3.47 2.58
C LYS A 24 -7.74 2.60 1.69
N VAL A 25 -7.16 1.56 2.26
CA VAL A 25 -6.33 0.61 1.51
C VAL A 25 -7.17 -0.05 0.41
N GLY A 26 -8.39 -0.46 0.74
CA GLY A 26 -9.28 -1.09 -0.23
C GLY A 26 -9.64 -0.16 -1.39
N LYS A 27 -9.87 1.11 -1.08
CA LYS A 27 -10.15 2.09 -2.13
C LYS A 27 -8.93 2.27 -3.04
N ILE A 28 -7.74 2.33 -2.47
CA ILE A 28 -6.51 2.47 -3.24
C ILE A 28 -6.28 1.25 -4.14
N ILE A 29 -6.53 0.05 -3.61
CA ILE A 29 -6.43 -1.18 -4.42
C ILE A 29 -7.38 -1.07 -5.61
N PHE A 30 -8.64 -0.70 -5.37
CA PHE A 30 -9.61 -0.54 -6.44
C PHE A 30 -9.16 0.49 -7.46
N ASP A 31 -8.76 1.67 -6.99
CA ASP A 31 -8.35 2.77 -7.87
C ASP A 31 -7.12 2.39 -8.70
N ALA A 32 -6.14 1.75 -8.08
CA ALA A 32 -4.91 1.38 -8.77
C ALA A 32 -5.14 0.33 -9.85
N PHE A 33 -5.90 -0.71 -9.55
CA PHE A 33 -6.18 -1.75 -10.54
C PHE A 33 -7.11 -1.26 -11.64
N SER A 34 -8.06 -0.37 -11.30
CA SER A 34 -8.93 0.22 -12.32
C SER A 34 -8.14 1.12 -13.27
N ALA A 35 -7.19 1.88 -12.76
CA ALA A 35 -6.36 2.74 -13.58
C ALA A 35 -5.51 1.92 -14.56
N ILE A 36 -4.97 0.78 -14.10
CA ILE A 36 -4.20 -0.10 -14.98
C ILE A 36 -5.10 -0.70 -16.04
N ALA A 37 -6.28 -1.15 -15.67
CA ALA A 37 -7.23 -1.74 -16.63
C ALA A 37 -7.63 -0.72 -17.68
N ASP A 38 -7.94 0.52 -17.28
CA ASP A 38 -8.30 1.59 -18.20
C ASP A 38 -7.15 1.91 -19.17
N LYS A 39 -5.95 2.00 -18.63
CA LYS A 39 -4.77 2.33 -19.44
C LYS A 39 -4.52 1.29 -20.52
N HIS A 40 -4.79 0.03 -20.24
CA HIS A 40 -4.52 -1.06 -21.16
C HIS A 40 -5.76 -1.57 -21.89
N GLY A 41 -6.91 -0.94 -21.68
CA GLY A 41 -8.11 -1.23 -22.44
C GLY A 41 -8.77 -2.55 -22.12
N PHE A 42 -8.61 -3.07 -20.88
CA PHE A 42 -9.29 -4.29 -20.50
C PHE A 42 -10.10 -4.06 -19.22
N GLN A 43 -10.96 -5.04 -18.91
CA GLN A 43 -11.86 -4.93 -17.77
C GLN A 43 -11.10 -5.11 -16.46
N SER A 44 -11.45 -4.27 -15.47
CA SER A 44 -10.85 -4.37 -14.15
C SER A 44 -11.26 -5.68 -13.46
N GLU A 45 -10.34 -6.25 -12.70
CA GLU A 45 -10.61 -7.42 -11.87
C GLU A 45 -11.52 -7.08 -10.68
N PHE A 46 -11.61 -5.80 -10.32
CA PHE A 46 -12.40 -5.35 -9.18
C PHE A 46 -13.64 -4.62 -9.69
N PRO A 47 -14.81 -5.26 -9.65
CA PRO A 47 -16.03 -4.63 -10.18
C PRO A 47 -16.52 -3.45 -9.34
N SER A 48 -16.07 -3.34 -8.09
CA SER A 48 -16.51 -2.27 -7.21
C SER A 48 -15.46 -1.99 -6.14
N VAL A 49 -15.58 -0.82 -5.52
CA VAL A 49 -14.70 -0.47 -4.40
C VAL A 49 -14.90 -1.43 -3.22
N GLU A 50 -16.08 -1.98 -3.08
CA GLU A 50 -16.38 -2.93 -1.99
C GLU A 50 -15.53 -4.19 -2.12
N THR A 51 -15.27 -4.64 -3.35
CA THR A 51 -14.40 -5.79 -3.58
C THR A 51 -12.98 -5.50 -3.10
N GLY A 52 -12.47 -4.28 -3.38
CA GLY A 52 -11.16 -3.86 -2.88
C GLY A 52 -11.12 -3.81 -1.36
N ARG A 53 -12.15 -3.26 -0.75
CA ARG A 53 -12.25 -3.20 0.71
C ARG A 53 -12.29 -4.58 1.35
N GLY A 54 -13.01 -5.51 0.72
CA GLY A 54 -13.08 -6.88 1.20
C GLY A 54 -11.71 -7.55 1.17
N LEU A 55 -10.97 -7.35 0.10
CA LEU A 55 -9.61 -7.89 0.01
C LEU A 55 -8.69 -7.30 1.07
N ALA A 56 -8.73 -5.98 1.22
CA ALA A 56 -7.91 -5.29 2.22
C ALA A 56 -8.24 -5.77 3.63
N SER A 57 -9.51 -5.88 3.93
CA SER A 57 -9.96 -6.35 5.24
C SER A 57 -9.46 -7.77 5.52
N SER A 58 -9.54 -8.63 4.52
CA SER A 58 -9.09 -10.01 4.63
C SER A 58 -7.59 -10.08 4.95
N PHE A 59 -6.78 -9.31 4.23
CA PHE A 59 -5.33 -9.31 4.44
C PHE A 59 -4.94 -8.66 5.77
N LEU A 60 -5.55 -7.54 6.10
CA LEU A 60 -5.20 -6.79 7.31
C LEU A 60 -5.61 -7.51 8.59
N SER A 61 -6.63 -8.35 8.52
CA SER A 61 -7.09 -9.11 9.67
C SER A 61 -6.44 -10.48 9.81
N ASN A 62 -5.67 -10.92 8.82
CA ASN A 62 -5.07 -12.25 8.83
C ASN A 62 -3.68 -12.20 9.47
N PRO A 63 -3.46 -12.89 10.60
CA PRO A 63 -2.17 -12.85 11.28
C PRO A 63 -1.03 -13.48 10.48
N GLY A 64 -1.35 -14.25 9.44
CA GLY A 64 -0.33 -14.81 8.55
C GLY A 64 0.21 -13.83 7.52
N PHE A 65 -0.31 -12.59 7.50
CA PHE A 65 0.17 -11.56 6.59
C PHE A 65 0.83 -10.44 7.38
N TYR A 66 2.00 -10.03 6.92
CA TYR A 66 2.59 -8.76 7.34
C TYR A 66 2.09 -7.70 6.39
N SER A 67 1.67 -6.57 6.92
CA SER A 67 1.20 -5.46 6.08
C SER A 67 1.92 -4.17 6.45
N VAL A 68 2.17 -3.36 5.45
CA VAL A 68 2.78 -2.04 5.62
C VAL A 68 1.98 -1.04 4.81
N VAL A 69 1.75 0.12 5.39
CA VAL A 69 1.11 1.23 4.69
C VAL A 69 2.05 2.42 4.64
N ALA A 70 1.89 3.21 3.59
CA ALA A 70 2.64 4.46 3.42
C ALA A 70 1.69 5.62 3.66
N GLU A 71 2.13 6.56 4.48
CA GLU A 71 1.40 7.79 4.75
C GLU A 71 2.15 8.98 4.17
N ASP A 72 1.40 9.91 3.60
CA ASP A 72 1.96 11.20 3.21
C ASP A 72 1.69 12.17 4.35
N THR A 73 2.75 12.64 4.98
CA THR A 73 2.64 13.51 6.15
C THR A 73 2.74 14.99 5.79
N SER A 74 2.74 15.33 4.51
CA SER A 74 2.97 16.71 4.07
C SER A 74 1.77 17.63 4.24
N GLY A 75 0.59 17.09 4.41
CA GLY A 75 -0.62 17.89 4.49
C GLY A 75 -1.26 17.86 5.86
N GLU A 76 -2.38 18.53 5.97
CA GLU A 76 -3.20 18.53 7.18
C GLU A 76 -4.28 17.46 7.13
N ASP A 77 -4.37 16.77 6.03
CA ASP A 77 -5.36 15.73 5.84
C ASP A 77 -5.07 14.57 6.79
N LYS A 78 -6.09 14.15 7.50
CA LYS A 78 -5.97 13.03 8.44
C LYS A 78 -5.99 11.68 7.75
N ASP A 79 -6.51 11.64 6.53
CA ASP A 79 -6.57 10.41 5.76
C ASP A 79 -5.35 10.33 4.85
N LYS A 80 -4.25 9.98 5.45
CA LYS A 80 -2.93 10.15 4.85
C LYS A 80 -2.40 8.93 4.12
N VAL A 81 -3.08 7.79 4.20
CA VAL A 81 -2.59 6.57 3.57
C VAL A 81 -2.64 6.73 2.06
N VAL A 82 -1.50 6.49 1.41
CA VAL A 82 -1.36 6.64 -0.05
C VAL A 82 -0.89 5.36 -0.74
N GLY A 83 -0.60 4.32 0.02
CA GLY A 83 -0.19 3.05 -0.57
C GLY A 83 -0.04 1.97 0.47
N SER A 84 0.08 0.74 -0.01
CA SER A 84 0.25 -0.41 0.87
C SER A 84 0.98 -1.54 0.14
N ASN A 85 1.51 -2.47 0.93
CA ASN A 85 2.07 -3.70 0.44
C ASN A 85 1.87 -4.78 1.50
N PHE A 86 1.93 -6.03 1.07
CA PHE A 86 1.68 -7.18 1.95
C PHE A 86 2.72 -8.25 1.71
N LEU A 87 2.99 -9.03 2.75
CA LEU A 87 3.85 -10.20 2.68
C LEU A 87 3.08 -11.38 3.28
N ASP A 88 2.87 -12.39 2.45
CA ASP A 88 2.21 -13.62 2.89
C ASP A 88 3.27 -14.50 3.56
N GLU A 89 3.18 -14.64 4.86
CA GLU A 89 4.15 -15.39 5.66
C GLU A 89 3.62 -16.75 6.09
N ARG A 90 2.55 -17.24 5.46
CA ARG A 90 1.91 -18.48 5.90
C ARG A 90 2.71 -19.74 5.57
N SER A 91 3.65 -19.66 4.63
CA SER A 91 4.48 -20.80 4.25
C SER A 91 5.92 -20.59 4.73
N ASN A 92 6.56 -21.66 5.18
CA ASN A 92 7.98 -21.63 5.55
C ASN A 92 8.90 -21.70 4.33
N LEU A 93 8.36 -22.09 3.19
CA LEU A 93 9.17 -22.35 2.00
C LEU A 93 9.17 -21.19 1.02
N VAL A 94 8.06 -20.48 0.93
CA VAL A 94 7.88 -19.41 -0.04
C VAL A 94 7.08 -18.28 0.60
N ALA A 95 7.56 -17.06 0.41
CA ALA A 95 6.81 -15.87 0.83
C ALA A 95 6.27 -15.19 -0.41
N GLY A 96 4.97 -14.87 -0.38
CA GLY A 96 4.33 -14.11 -1.45
C GLY A 96 4.34 -12.63 -1.13
N VAL A 97 4.67 -11.80 -2.11
CA VAL A 97 4.68 -10.35 -1.96
C VAL A 97 3.57 -9.73 -2.78
N GLY A 98 2.84 -8.82 -2.16
CA GLY A 98 1.81 -8.06 -2.84
C GLY A 98 0.40 -8.37 -2.37
N PRO A 99 -0.60 -7.70 -2.89
CA PRO A 99 -0.46 -6.66 -3.92
C PRO A 99 0.17 -5.39 -3.37
N ILE A 100 1.02 -4.79 -4.18
CA ILE A 100 1.57 -3.48 -3.87
C ILE A 100 0.77 -2.47 -4.67
N THR A 101 0.14 -1.52 -3.98
CA THR A 101 -0.68 -0.52 -4.65
C THR A 101 -0.41 0.87 -4.09
N ILE A 102 -0.45 1.84 -4.97
CA ILE A 102 -0.24 3.24 -4.63
C ILE A 102 -1.39 4.03 -5.25
N ASP A 103 -1.92 4.98 -4.48
CA ASP A 103 -2.93 5.89 -4.98
C ASP A 103 -2.43 6.49 -6.29
N PRO A 104 -3.21 6.39 -7.39
CA PRO A 104 -2.75 6.92 -8.69
C PRO A 104 -2.33 8.37 -8.65
N LYS A 105 -2.85 9.17 -7.74
CA LYS A 105 -2.46 10.57 -7.59
C LYS A 105 -1.04 10.72 -7.05
N ASN A 106 -0.47 9.66 -6.47
CA ASN A 106 0.81 9.71 -5.79
C ASN A 106 1.87 8.84 -6.47
N GLN A 107 1.64 8.47 -7.72
CA GLN A 107 2.59 7.71 -8.50
C GLN A 107 3.87 8.51 -8.75
N ASN A 108 4.95 7.81 -9.01
CA ASN A 108 6.25 8.40 -9.39
C ASN A 108 6.93 9.21 -8.29
N LYS A 109 6.63 8.91 -7.03
CA LYS A 109 7.25 9.58 -5.88
C LYS A 109 8.17 8.65 -5.09
N GLY A 110 8.47 7.46 -5.62
CA GLY A 110 9.32 6.51 -4.93
C GLY A 110 8.63 5.73 -3.82
N ILE A 111 7.31 5.87 -3.69
CA ILE A 111 6.56 5.20 -2.63
C ILE A 111 6.58 3.68 -2.83
N GLY A 112 6.39 3.23 -4.06
CA GLY A 112 6.41 1.81 -4.37
C GLY A 112 7.74 1.16 -4.00
N ARG A 113 8.84 1.85 -4.29
CA ARG A 113 10.16 1.35 -3.93
C ARG A 113 10.32 1.22 -2.42
N GLN A 114 9.86 2.20 -1.68
CA GLN A 114 9.94 2.18 -0.23
C GLN A 114 9.12 1.03 0.36
N LEU A 115 7.89 0.84 -0.15
CA LEU A 115 7.03 -0.25 0.29
C LEU A 115 7.62 -1.62 -0.03
N MET A 116 8.20 -1.76 -1.22
CA MET A 116 8.84 -3.02 -1.61
C MET A 116 10.07 -3.30 -0.75
N THR A 117 10.90 -2.29 -0.53
CA THR A 117 12.10 -2.43 0.30
C THR A 117 11.73 -2.87 1.71
N ASN A 118 10.67 -2.25 2.28
CA ASN A 118 10.21 -2.60 3.62
C ASN A 118 9.86 -4.08 3.71
N VAL A 119 9.08 -4.58 2.76
CA VAL A 119 8.64 -5.97 2.76
C VAL A 119 9.82 -6.92 2.54
N LEU A 120 10.75 -6.57 1.65
CA LEU A 120 11.91 -7.41 1.39
C LEU A 120 12.84 -7.47 2.61
N GLU A 121 12.99 -6.38 3.33
CA GLU A 121 13.76 -6.38 4.58
C GLU A 121 13.10 -7.28 5.62
N ARG A 122 11.79 -7.23 5.71
CA ARG A 122 11.03 -8.11 6.59
C ARG A 122 11.25 -9.57 6.22
N ALA A 123 11.24 -9.88 4.93
CA ALA A 123 11.36 -11.25 4.45
C ALA A 123 12.73 -11.88 4.74
N LYS A 124 13.77 -11.07 4.91
CA LYS A 124 15.10 -11.55 5.24
C LYS A 124 15.21 -12.07 6.67
N ASN A 125 14.31 -11.65 7.51
CA ASN A 125 14.34 -12.01 8.92
C ASN A 125 13.35 -13.13 9.18
#